data_e962879cd1a9ea9acdcc139f130767f6
#
_entry.id   e962879cd1a9ea9acdcc139f130767f6
#
_cell.length_a   1.000
_cell.length_b   1.000
_cell.length_c   1.000
_cell.angle_alpha   90.00
_cell.angle_beta   90.00
_cell.angle_gamma   90.00
#
_symmetry.space_group_name_H-M   'P 1'
#
loop_
_entity.id
_entity.type
_entity.pdbx_description
1 polymer ?
#
loop_
_entity_poly.entity_id
_entity_poly.type
_entity_poly.pdbx_seq_one_letter_code
_entity_poly.pdbx_strand_id
1 'polypeptide(L)'
;DGRMLTYGEPQGEYELREVICKYVINKRNAVCRPENIVIGAGSQTLLNILCPLIRQRRNVCFHDSRFAQGMVIFEDYGFALVKNRKNADILYMTPSHMTSLGDVMNVEKRLAMLKECAEHDRLIIEDDYDNEFRYFSKPIPCLQGLSGGDNVVYLSTFSKLLLPSIRLSFMILPDALLPLYEEKKALYNQTASKSEQL
;
A
#
# COMPACT_ATOMS: atom_id res chain seq x y z
N ASP A 1 -10.23 29.33 -0.79
CA ASP A 1 -11.29 28.33 -0.84
C ASP A 1 -11.79 28.08 0.59
N GLY A 2 -13.13 28.18 0.81
CA GLY A 2 -13.74 27.98 2.14
C GLY A 2 -13.49 26.58 2.73
N ARG A 3 -13.20 25.58 1.91
CA ARG A 3 -12.83 24.23 2.33
C ARG A 3 -11.55 24.18 3.16
N MET A 4 -10.65 25.16 3.01
CA MET A 4 -9.39 25.25 3.77
C MET A 4 -9.59 25.68 5.23
N LEU A 5 -10.80 26.12 5.61
CA LEU A 5 -11.11 26.56 6.96
C LEU A 5 -11.57 25.41 7.88
N THR A 6 -11.64 24.19 7.36
CA THR A 6 -12.03 22.98 8.11
C THR A 6 -10.94 21.94 8.07
N TYR A 7 -10.90 21.06 9.08
CA TYR A 7 -10.04 19.86 9.03
C TYR A 7 -10.41 18.99 7.84
N GLY A 8 -9.43 18.28 7.28
CA GLY A 8 -9.65 17.26 6.26
C GLY A 8 -10.20 15.95 6.84
N GLU A 9 -10.66 15.07 5.96
CA GLU A 9 -11.09 13.74 6.36
C GLU A 9 -9.88 12.90 6.81
N PRO A 10 -9.98 12.09 7.89
CA PRO A 10 -8.91 11.22 8.35
C PRO A 10 -8.41 10.24 7.27
N GLN A 11 -9.32 9.79 6.41
CA GLN A 11 -9.02 8.88 5.30
C GLN A 11 -8.42 9.60 4.08
N GLY A 12 -8.48 10.92 4.05
CA GLY A 12 -8.19 11.76 2.89
C GLY A 12 -9.45 12.21 2.16
N GLU A 13 -9.35 13.33 1.46
CA GLU A 13 -10.48 13.96 0.77
C GLU A 13 -11.12 13.00 -0.24
N TYR A 14 -12.45 12.90 -0.22
CA TYR A 14 -13.20 11.93 -1.01
C TYR A 14 -12.95 12.09 -2.52
N GLU A 15 -12.96 13.33 -3.01
CA GLU A 15 -12.71 13.65 -4.43
C GLU A 15 -11.34 13.14 -4.90
N LEU A 16 -10.30 13.30 -4.06
CA LEU A 16 -8.98 12.78 -4.38
C LEU A 16 -8.96 11.25 -4.38
N ARG A 17 -9.65 10.60 -3.43
CA ARG A 17 -9.77 9.13 -3.40
C ARG A 17 -10.48 8.58 -4.65
N GLU A 18 -11.50 9.27 -5.16
CA GLU A 18 -12.13 8.91 -6.44
C GLU A 18 -11.16 9.02 -7.63
N VAL A 19 -10.37 10.09 -7.68
CA VAL A 19 -9.36 10.28 -8.75
C VAL A 19 -8.29 9.19 -8.68
N ILE A 20 -7.77 8.93 -7.48
CA ILE A 20 -6.78 7.85 -7.26
C ILE A 20 -7.37 6.49 -7.67
N CYS A 21 -8.61 6.20 -7.27
CA CYS A 21 -9.30 4.95 -7.62
C CYS A 21 -9.35 4.76 -9.14
N LYS A 22 -9.84 5.75 -9.89
CA LYS A 22 -9.87 5.72 -11.36
C LYS A 22 -8.47 5.53 -11.96
N TYR A 23 -7.48 6.21 -11.40
CA TYR A 23 -6.10 6.13 -11.84
C TYR A 23 -5.52 4.71 -11.70
N VAL A 24 -5.61 4.10 -10.51
CA VAL A 24 -5.03 2.78 -10.24
C VAL A 24 -5.75 1.66 -10.98
N ILE A 25 -7.07 1.76 -11.16
CA ILE A 25 -7.83 0.82 -11.98
C ILE A 25 -7.31 0.86 -13.43
N ASN A 26 -7.17 2.03 -14.02
CA ASN A 26 -6.75 2.19 -15.40
C ASN A 26 -5.27 1.85 -15.63
N LYS A 27 -4.39 2.18 -14.69
CA LYS A 27 -2.93 2.04 -14.85
C LYS A 27 -2.38 0.72 -14.31
N ARG A 28 -3.02 0.14 -13.30
CA ARG A 28 -2.50 -1.02 -12.57
C ARG A 28 -3.45 -2.21 -12.55
N ASN A 29 -4.62 -2.09 -13.16
CA ASN A 29 -5.72 -3.05 -13.06
C ASN A 29 -6.07 -3.38 -11.61
N ALA A 30 -5.92 -2.40 -10.70
CA ALA A 30 -6.30 -2.57 -9.31
C ALA A 30 -7.82 -2.74 -9.17
N VAL A 31 -8.23 -3.43 -8.13
CA VAL A 31 -9.64 -3.63 -7.77
C VAL A 31 -9.92 -2.86 -6.49
N CYS A 32 -10.59 -1.74 -6.58
CA CYS A 32 -10.91 -0.91 -5.42
C CYS A 32 -12.08 0.01 -5.66
N ARG A 33 -12.60 0.54 -4.56
CA ARG A 33 -13.56 1.64 -4.47
C ARG A 33 -12.89 2.79 -3.71
N PRO A 34 -13.41 4.03 -3.74
CA PRO A 34 -12.87 5.14 -2.95
C PRO A 34 -12.79 4.82 -1.45
N GLU A 35 -13.68 3.97 -0.93
CA GLU A 35 -13.72 3.51 0.47
C GLU A 35 -12.50 2.66 0.86
N ASN A 36 -11.87 1.98 -0.12
CA ASN A 36 -10.66 1.19 0.13
C ASN A 36 -9.40 2.05 0.25
N ILE A 37 -9.44 3.31 -0.22
CA ILE A 37 -8.25 4.17 -0.34
C ILE A 37 -8.06 5.00 0.92
N VAL A 38 -6.87 4.93 1.50
CA VAL A 38 -6.41 5.78 2.60
C VAL A 38 -5.24 6.61 2.13
N ILE A 39 -5.34 7.93 2.25
CA ILE A 39 -4.30 8.90 1.86
C ILE A 39 -3.43 9.23 3.07
N GLY A 40 -2.12 9.35 2.87
CA GLY A 40 -1.17 9.68 3.94
C GLY A 40 0.06 10.45 3.46
N ALA A 41 0.75 11.06 4.39
CA ALA A 41 1.97 11.84 4.16
C ALA A 41 3.22 10.93 4.04
N GLY A 42 3.21 10.03 3.08
CA GLY A 42 4.27 9.06 2.83
C GLY A 42 3.95 7.65 3.36
N SER A 43 4.68 6.66 2.85
CA SER A 43 4.46 5.23 3.18
C SER A 43 4.61 4.92 4.66
N GLN A 44 5.52 5.59 5.36
CA GLN A 44 5.69 5.38 6.81
C GLN A 44 4.43 5.74 7.60
N THR A 45 3.77 6.84 7.27
CA THR A 45 2.50 7.24 7.89
C THR A 45 1.42 6.19 7.64
N LEU A 46 1.35 5.67 6.42
CA LEU A 46 0.40 4.62 6.06
C LEU A 46 0.70 3.31 6.80
N LEU A 47 1.97 2.93 6.97
CA LEU A 47 2.35 1.75 7.75
C LEU A 47 1.99 1.89 9.23
N ASN A 48 2.12 3.08 9.81
CA ASN A 48 1.67 3.34 11.20
C ASN A 48 0.14 3.18 11.37
N ILE A 49 -0.64 3.41 10.31
CA ILE A 49 -2.08 3.11 10.31
C ILE A 49 -2.32 1.62 10.10
N LEU A 50 -1.58 0.98 9.20
CA LEU A 50 -1.78 -0.41 8.81
C LEU A 50 -1.40 -1.40 9.91
N CYS A 51 -0.23 -1.24 10.54
CA CYS A 51 0.29 -2.18 11.53
C CYS A 51 -0.72 -2.52 12.66
N PRO A 52 -1.42 -1.54 13.27
CA PRO A 52 -2.46 -1.83 14.26
C PRO A 52 -3.64 -2.67 13.72
N LEU A 53 -3.97 -2.55 12.43
CA LEU A 53 -5.07 -3.29 11.80
C LEU A 53 -4.75 -4.77 11.57
N ILE A 54 -3.45 -5.09 11.42
CA ILE A 54 -2.97 -6.45 11.09
C ILE A 54 -2.21 -7.10 12.24
N ARG A 55 -2.35 -6.59 13.46
CA ARG A 55 -1.62 -7.03 14.66
C ARG A 55 -1.84 -8.49 15.08
N GLN A 56 -2.88 -9.15 14.58
CA GLN A 56 -3.10 -10.59 14.79
C GLN A 56 -2.08 -11.45 14.05
N ARG A 57 -1.43 -10.94 13.03
CA ARG A 57 -0.29 -11.54 12.35
C ARG A 57 0.99 -11.22 13.12
N ARG A 58 1.98 -12.10 13.08
CA ARG A 58 3.17 -12.00 13.95
C ARG A 58 4.47 -11.75 13.20
N ASN A 59 4.61 -12.38 12.05
CA ASN A 59 5.88 -12.48 11.36
C ASN A 59 5.80 -11.76 10.01
N VAL A 60 6.76 -10.88 9.71
CA VAL A 60 6.86 -10.20 8.44
C VAL A 60 8.19 -10.53 7.76
N CYS A 61 8.12 -10.88 6.47
CA CYS A 61 9.27 -11.06 5.62
C CYS A 61 9.33 -9.93 4.58
N PHE A 62 10.39 -9.15 4.65
CA PHE A 62 10.69 -8.15 3.63
C PHE A 62 11.47 -8.81 2.49
N HIS A 63 10.99 -8.64 1.26
CA HIS A 63 11.75 -9.07 0.08
C HIS A 63 13.03 -8.26 -0.10
N ASP A 64 12.97 -6.96 0.21
CA ASP A 64 14.07 -6.02 0.08
C ASP A 64 14.39 -5.38 1.42
N SER A 65 15.62 -5.58 1.89
CA SER A 65 16.12 -5.01 3.15
C SER A 65 16.48 -3.52 3.06
N ARG A 66 16.39 -2.91 1.89
CA ARG A 66 16.72 -1.48 1.71
C ARG A 66 15.68 -0.54 2.34
N PHE A 67 14.47 -1.01 2.59
CA PHE A 67 13.46 -0.22 3.29
C PHE A 67 13.56 -0.38 4.81
N ALA A 68 14.71 0.02 5.37
CA ALA A 68 14.99 -0.09 6.80
C ALA A 68 13.96 0.63 7.69
N GLN A 69 13.44 1.79 7.26
CA GLN A 69 12.42 2.54 8.01
C GLN A 69 11.12 1.76 8.16
N GLY A 70 10.71 1.03 7.13
CA GLY A 70 9.54 0.15 7.19
C GLY A 70 9.76 -1.00 8.17
N MET A 71 10.96 -1.62 8.16
CA MET A 71 11.31 -2.69 9.08
C MET A 71 11.19 -2.23 10.53
N VAL A 72 11.76 -1.07 10.88
CA VAL A 72 11.69 -0.49 12.23
C VAL A 72 10.24 -0.27 12.67
N ILE A 73 9.37 0.25 11.78
CA ILE A 73 7.95 0.43 12.11
C ILE A 73 7.30 -0.91 12.49
N PHE A 74 7.55 -1.98 11.72
CA PHE A 74 6.99 -3.30 12.07
C PHE A 74 7.53 -3.80 13.42
N GLU A 75 8.83 -3.64 13.71
CA GLU A 75 9.42 -4.01 14.99
C GLU A 75 8.81 -3.21 16.16
N ASP A 76 8.61 -1.89 15.99
CA ASP A 76 7.97 -1.01 16.98
C ASP A 76 6.53 -1.43 17.32
N TYR A 77 5.81 -2.02 16.35
CA TYR A 77 4.49 -2.61 16.57
C TYR A 77 4.53 -4.07 17.03
N GLY A 78 5.72 -4.62 17.32
CA GLY A 78 5.92 -5.95 17.89
C GLY A 78 5.87 -7.10 16.89
N PHE A 79 6.06 -6.82 15.59
CA PHE A 79 6.22 -7.87 14.59
C PHE A 79 7.65 -8.42 14.60
N ALA A 80 7.79 -9.73 14.39
CA ALA A 80 9.09 -10.36 14.20
C ALA A 80 9.50 -10.32 12.72
N LEU A 81 10.70 -9.81 12.45
CA LEU A 81 11.28 -9.85 11.11
C LEU A 81 11.85 -11.24 10.83
N VAL A 82 11.33 -11.93 9.84
CA VAL A 82 11.79 -13.27 9.45
C VAL A 82 12.44 -13.26 8.07
N LYS A 83 13.53 -14.00 7.90
CA LYS A 83 14.25 -14.09 6.60
C LYS A 83 13.58 -15.07 5.64
N ASN A 84 12.97 -16.12 6.17
CA ASN A 84 12.34 -17.15 5.36
C ASN A 84 10.84 -16.83 5.19
N ARG A 85 10.45 -16.57 3.95
CA ARG A 85 9.03 -16.27 3.60
C ARG A 85 8.06 -17.38 4.03
N LYS A 86 8.51 -18.63 4.15
CA LYS A 86 7.65 -19.73 4.61
C LYS A 86 7.19 -19.56 6.05
N ASN A 87 7.95 -18.82 6.86
CA ASN A 87 7.65 -18.56 8.27
C ASN A 87 6.93 -17.21 8.47
N ALA A 88 6.58 -16.52 7.39
CA ALA A 88 5.96 -15.21 7.45
C ALA A 88 4.44 -15.31 7.34
N ASP A 89 3.75 -14.47 8.11
CA ASP A 89 2.32 -14.21 7.98
C ASP A 89 2.05 -13.06 7.01
N ILE A 90 3.07 -12.19 6.84
CA ILE A 90 3.05 -11.00 5.98
C ILE A 90 4.26 -11.01 5.07
N LEU A 91 4.04 -10.81 3.77
CA LEU A 91 5.10 -10.58 2.79
C LEU A 91 5.10 -9.11 2.36
N TYR A 92 6.16 -8.37 2.69
CA TYR A 92 6.38 -7.01 2.18
C TYR A 92 7.20 -7.07 0.90
N MET A 93 6.63 -6.63 -0.21
CA MET A 93 7.19 -6.87 -1.54
C MET A 93 7.14 -5.64 -2.43
N THR A 94 8.13 -5.56 -3.31
CA THR A 94 8.23 -4.54 -4.37
C THR A 94 8.24 -5.23 -5.75
N PRO A 95 7.13 -5.82 -6.23
CA PRO A 95 7.14 -6.67 -7.43
C PRO A 95 7.55 -5.94 -8.71
N SER A 96 7.48 -4.62 -8.69
CA SER A 96 7.90 -3.73 -9.77
C SER A 96 9.39 -3.38 -9.71
N HIS A 97 10.08 -3.69 -8.60
CA HIS A 97 11.49 -3.38 -8.32
C HIS A 97 12.14 -4.50 -7.51
N MET A 98 12.23 -5.71 -8.10
CA MET A 98 12.75 -6.89 -7.41
C MET A 98 14.24 -6.80 -7.08
N THR A 99 14.99 -6.03 -7.86
CA THR A 99 16.43 -5.80 -7.66
C THR A 99 16.77 -4.32 -7.78
N SER A 100 17.99 -3.94 -7.40
CA SER A 100 18.51 -2.59 -7.63
C SER A 100 18.62 -2.20 -9.11
N LEU A 101 18.58 -3.19 -10.01
CA LEU A 101 18.60 -3.00 -11.46
C LEU A 101 17.19 -2.79 -12.05
N GLY A 102 16.15 -2.84 -11.23
CA GLY A 102 14.77 -2.59 -11.66
C GLY A 102 14.09 -3.82 -12.29
N ASP A 103 14.53 -5.03 -11.98
CA ASP A 103 13.87 -6.25 -12.45
C ASP A 103 12.42 -6.31 -11.95
N VAL A 104 11.55 -6.81 -12.82
CA VAL A 104 10.11 -6.90 -12.58
C VAL A 104 9.70 -8.34 -12.42
N MET A 105 8.89 -8.62 -11.41
CA MET A 105 8.25 -9.91 -11.28
C MET A 105 7.23 -10.11 -12.43
N ASN A 106 7.43 -11.14 -13.25
CA ASN A 106 6.51 -11.47 -14.34
C ASN A 106 5.17 -12.00 -13.82
N VAL A 107 4.16 -12.05 -14.68
CA VAL A 107 2.78 -12.42 -14.32
C VAL A 107 2.70 -13.83 -13.73
N GLU A 108 3.41 -14.80 -14.30
CA GLU A 108 3.41 -16.20 -13.83
C GLU A 108 3.89 -16.31 -12.37
N LYS A 109 4.99 -15.62 -12.05
CA LYS A 109 5.51 -15.56 -10.66
C LYS A 109 4.55 -14.84 -9.72
N ARG A 110 3.86 -13.78 -10.19
CA ARG A 110 2.84 -13.08 -9.41
C ARG A 110 1.68 -14.02 -9.06
N LEU A 111 1.15 -14.74 -10.04
CA LEU A 111 0.05 -15.68 -9.84
C LEU A 111 0.46 -16.86 -8.92
N ALA A 112 1.66 -17.42 -9.10
CA ALA A 112 2.16 -18.48 -8.23
C ALA A 112 2.30 -18.01 -6.77
N MET A 113 2.77 -16.78 -6.57
CA MET A 113 2.88 -16.19 -5.23
C MET A 113 1.52 -15.93 -4.59
N LEU A 114 0.57 -15.36 -5.33
CA LEU A 114 -0.80 -15.15 -4.83
C LEU A 114 -1.44 -16.46 -4.41
N LYS A 115 -1.28 -17.53 -5.22
CA LYS A 115 -1.77 -18.85 -4.89
C LYS A 115 -1.13 -19.38 -3.60
N GLU A 116 0.21 -19.34 -3.48
CA GLU A 116 0.91 -19.75 -2.26
C GLU A 116 0.45 -18.96 -1.02
N CYS A 117 0.25 -17.65 -1.16
CA CYS A 117 -0.20 -16.81 -0.05
C CYS A 117 -1.64 -17.13 0.35
N ALA A 118 -2.54 -17.38 -0.60
CA ALA A 118 -3.92 -17.76 -0.31
C ALA A 118 -4.01 -19.12 0.40
N GLU A 119 -3.22 -20.11 -0.03
CA GLU A 119 -3.17 -21.45 0.58
C GLU A 119 -2.69 -21.42 2.05
N HIS A 120 -1.96 -20.40 2.46
CA HIS A 120 -1.37 -20.26 3.80
C HIS A 120 -1.92 -19.07 4.60
N ASP A 121 -3.00 -18.47 4.17
CA ASP A 121 -3.59 -17.25 4.76
C ASP A 121 -2.55 -16.13 5.02
N ARG A 122 -1.69 -15.87 4.06
CA ARG A 122 -0.69 -14.81 4.16
C ARG A 122 -1.20 -13.51 3.56
N LEU A 123 -0.93 -12.40 4.24
CA LEU A 123 -1.16 -11.06 3.71
C LEU A 123 0.05 -10.62 2.87
N ILE A 124 -0.20 -10.01 1.74
CA ILE A 124 0.84 -9.34 0.95
C ILE A 124 0.69 -7.83 1.14
N ILE A 125 1.81 -7.15 1.35
CA ILE A 125 1.91 -5.70 1.22
C ILE A 125 2.72 -5.44 -0.03
N GLU A 126 2.05 -4.95 -1.08
CA GLU A 126 2.65 -4.60 -2.36
C GLU A 126 3.03 -3.12 -2.34
N ASP A 127 4.32 -2.81 -2.27
CA ASP A 127 4.84 -1.44 -2.35
C ASP A 127 5.28 -1.12 -3.79
N ASP A 128 4.54 -0.24 -4.43
CA ASP A 128 4.67 0.10 -5.86
C ASP A 128 5.04 1.58 -6.03
N TYR A 129 6.19 1.95 -5.55
CA TYR A 129 6.63 3.34 -5.38
C TYR A 129 7.20 4.03 -6.62
N ASP A 130 7.47 3.32 -7.74
CA ASP A 130 8.23 3.86 -8.90
C ASP A 130 7.70 3.39 -10.25
N ASN A 131 6.42 3.15 -10.34
CA ASN A 131 5.82 2.48 -11.48
C ASN A 131 5.58 3.38 -12.69
N GLU A 132 5.61 4.69 -12.50
CA GLU A 132 5.27 5.71 -13.48
C GLU A 132 6.33 5.89 -14.57
N PHE A 133 7.58 5.51 -14.31
CA PHE A 133 8.72 5.73 -15.20
C PHE A 133 8.97 4.61 -16.21
N ARG A 134 7.97 3.76 -16.47
CA ARG A 134 8.08 2.67 -17.45
C ARG A 134 7.62 3.11 -18.83
N TYR A 135 8.54 3.65 -19.61
CA TYR A 135 8.27 4.17 -20.95
C TYR A 135 8.20 3.09 -22.06
N PHE A 136 8.63 1.85 -21.83
CA PHE A 136 8.90 0.88 -22.91
C PHE A 136 8.27 -0.50 -22.77
N SER A 137 7.46 -0.79 -21.74
CA SER A 137 6.82 -2.10 -21.60
C SER A 137 5.33 -1.99 -21.32
N LYS A 138 4.54 -3.00 -21.76
CA LYS A 138 3.13 -3.10 -21.38
C LYS A 138 3.01 -3.14 -19.85
N PRO A 139 2.07 -2.38 -19.26
CA PRO A 139 1.85 -2.42 -17.82
C PRO A 139 1.56 -3.85 -17.35
N ILE A 140 2.31 -4.33 -16.37
CA ILE A 140 1.99 -5.59 -15.71
C ILE A 140 0.98 -5.27 -14.60
N PRO A 141 -0.16 -5.98 -14.54
CA PRO A 141 -1.14 -5.80 -13.47
C PRO A 141 -0.50 -5.98 -12.09
N CYS A 142 -0.90 -5.16 -11.12
CA CYS A 142 -0.42 -5.29 -9.74
C CYS A 142 -0.89 -6.61 -9.10
N LEU A 143 -0.23 -7.04 -8.02
CA LEU A 143 -0.67 -8.23 -7.25
C LEU A 143 -2.08 -8.03 -6.71
N GLN A 144 -2.39 -6.82 -6.22
CA GLN A 144 -3.70 -6.47 -5.69
C GLN A 144 -4.80 -6.65 -6.75
N GLY A 145 -4.58 -6.22 -7.99
CA GLY A 145 -5.53 -6.43 -9.07
C GLY A 145 -5.66 -7.90 -9.48
N LEU A 146 -4.53 -8.62 -9.54
CA LEU A 146 -4.52 -10.05 -9.88
C LEU A 146 -5.17 -10.91 -8.80
N SER A 147 -5.17 -10.49 -7.53
CA SER A 147 -5.85 -11.16 -6.43
C SER A 147 -7.35 -10.88 -6.37
N GLY A 148 -7.87 -9.99 -7.21
CA GLY A 148 -9.24 -9.50 -7.08
C GLY A 148 -9.48 -8.55 -5.92
N GLY A 149 -8.41 -8.04 -5.28
CA GLY A 149 -8.48 -7.16 -4.10
C GLY A 149 -8.36 -7.89 -2.77
N ASP A 150 -8.25 -9.22 -2.79
CA ASP A 150 -8.16 -10.04 -1.57
C ASP A 150 -6.72 -10.21 -1.11
N ASN A 151 -6.52 -10.21 0.22
CA ASN A 151 -5.24 -10.49 0.89
C ASN A 151 -4.02 -9.68 0.40
N VAL A 152 -4.23 -8.56 -0.27
CA VAL A 152 -3.18 -7.67 -0.73
C VAL A 152 -3.49 -6.23 -0.32
N VAL A 153 -2.64 -5.65 0.50
CA VAL A 153 -2.60 -4.20 0.72
C VAL A 153 -1.67 -3.61 -0.33
N TYR A 154 -2.17 -2.64 -1.10
CA TYR A 154 -1.37 -1.95 -2.10
C TYR A 154 -0.93 -0.58 -1.56
N LEU A 155 0.36 -0.28 -1.63
CA LEU A 155 0.95 1.00 -1.25
C LEU A 155 1.53 1.67 -2.49
N SER A 156 1.33 2.97 -2.63
CA SER A 156 1.98 3.77 -3.66
C SER A 156 2.18 5.22 -3.23
N THR A 157 3.06 5.93 -3.93
CA THR A 157 3.40 7.32 -3.61
C THR A 157 3.47 8.17 -4.87
N PHE A 158 3.00 9.40 -4.77
CA PHE A 158 3.17 10.43 -5.80
C PHE A 158 4.45 11.26 -5.62
N SER A 159 5.24 11.01 -4.56
CA SER A 159 6.44 11.81 -4.24
C SER A 159 7.51 11.80 -5.33
N LYS A 160 7.49 10.79 -6.22
CA LYS A 160 8.42 10.72 -7.36
C LYS A 160 7.86 11.31 -8.64
N LEU A 161 6.54 11.34 -8.79
CA LEU A 161 5.82 11.94 -9.92
C LEU A 161 5.70 13.45 -9.78
N LEU A 162 5.37 13.87 -8.57
CA LEU A 162 5.23 15.26 -8.17
C LEU A 162 6.52 15.71 -7.46
N LEU A 163 6.45 16.84 -6.80
CA LEU A 163 7.57 17.32 -5.98
C LEU A 163 7.69 16.42 -4.72
N PRO A 164 8.90 15.97 -4.35
CA PRO A 164 9.10 15.14 -3.14
C PRO A 164 8.58 15.79 -1.85
N SER A 165 8.48 17.13 -1.81
CA SER A 165 7.96 17.90 -0.70
C SER A 165 6.45 17.72 -0.47
N ILE A 166 5.67 17.37 -1.48
CA ILE A 166 4.22 17.18 -1.40
C ILE A 166 3.86 16.01 -0.48
N ARG A 167 4.73 15.01 -0.35
CA ARG A 167 4.55 13.90 0.60
C ARG A 167 3.21 13.18 0.50
N LEU A 168 2.67 13.03 -0.71
CA LEU A 168 1.38 12.40 -0.93
C LEU A 168 1.56 10.92 -1.31
N SER A 169 0.97 10.04 -0.51
CA SER A 169 0.97 8.59 -0.70
C SER A 169 -0.42 8.04 -0.40
N PHE A 170 -0.70 6.83 -0.85
CA PHE A 170 -1.97 6.16 -0.57
C PHE A 170 -1.78 4.67 -0.38
N MET A 171 -2.70 4.04 0.33
CA MET A 171 -2.85 2.59 0.36
C MET A 171 -4.27 2.18 -0.04
N ILE A 172 -4.38 1.00 -0.64
CA ILE A 172 -5.65 0.34 -0.90
C ILE A 172 -5.76 -0.80 0.10
N LEU A 173 -6.75 -0.71 0.98
CA LEU A 173 -7.05 -1.75 1.96
C LEU A 173 -7.98 -2.81 1.32
N PRO A 174 -7.70 -4.11 1.49
CA PRO A 174 -8.66 -5.15 1.15
C PRO A 174 -9.94 -5.02 1.99
N ASP A 175 -11.08 -5.45 1.46
CA ASP A 175 -12.38 -5.32 2.12
C ASP A 175 -12.40 -5.93 3.53
N ALA A 176 -11.64 -6.98 3.77
CA ALA A 176 -11.52 -7.61 5.09
C ALA A 176 -10.94 -6.70 6.18
N LEU A 177 -10.14 -5.68 5.82
CA LEU A 177 -9.57 -4.74 6.77
C LEU A 177 -10.40 -3.46 6.95
N LEU A 178 -11.38 -3.20 6.07
CA LEU A 178 -12.21 -2.00 6.15
C LEU A 178 -12.97 -1.88 7.46
N PRO A 179 -13.65 -2.92 7.99
CA PRO A 179 -14.37 -2.81 9.26
C PRO A 179 -13.45 -2.39 10.42
N LEU A 180 -12.22 -2.94 10.47
CA LEU A 180 -11.23 -2.60 11.49
C LEU A 180 -10.72 -1.16 11.36
N TYR A 181 -10.59 -0.69 10.13
CA TYR A 181 -10.21 0.70 9.84
C TYR A 181 -11.34 1.66 10.20
N GLU A 182 -12.58 1.38 9.79
CA GLU A 182 -13.77 2.21 10.05
C GLU A 182 -14.02 2.40 11.56
N GLU A 183 -13.83 1.35 12.37
CA GLU A 183 -13.95 1.41 13.82
C GLU A 183 -13.01 2.47 14.45
N LYS A 184 -11.83 2.68 13.84
CA LYS A 184 -10.77 3.52 14.41
C LYS A 184 -10.54 4.82 13.66
N LYS A 185 -11.03 4.97 12.44
CA LYS A 185 -10.69 6.11 11.58
C LYS A 185 -11.01 7.47 12.20
N ALA A 186 -12.08 7.56 12.99
CA ALA A 186 -12.45 8.80 13.69
C ALA A 186 -11.44 9.23 14.77
N LEU A 187 -10.58 8.29 15.22
CA LEU A 187 -9.51 8.55 16.18
C LEU A 187 -8.18 8.92 15.49
N TYR A 188 -8.08 8.71 14.17
CA TYR A 188 -6.93 9.14 13.40
C TYR A 188 -7.09 10.59 12.98
N ASN A 189 -6.02 11.35 13.12
CA ASN A 189 -5.96 12.67 12.54
C ASN A 189 -5.77 12.57 11.02
N GLN A 190 -6.11 13.65 10.32
CA GLN A 190 -5.73 13.84 8.94
C GLN A 190 -4.21 13.62 8.79
N THR A 191 -3.81 12.67 7.94
CA THR A 191 -2.42 12.24 7.81
C THR A 191 -1.68 12.94 6.68
N ALA A 192 -2.37 13.54 5.74
CA ALA A 192 -1.82 14.39 4.69
C ALA A 192 -2.49 15.77 4.72
N SER A 193 -1.73 16.82 4.41
CA SER A 193 -2.24 18.18 4.39
C SER A 193 -3.43 18.33 3.44
N LYS A 194 -4.50 18.96 3.87
CA LYS A 194 -5.66 19.24 3.03
C LYS A 194 -5.31 20.10 1.82
N SER A 195 -4.36 21.02 1.98
CA SER A 195 -3.86 21.86 0.88
C SER A 195 -3.17 21.08 -0.22
N GLU A 196 -2.60 19.92 0.11
CA GLU A 196 -1.95 19.04 -0.86
C GLU A 196 -2.94 18.10 -1.54
N GLN A 197 -4.15 17.99 -1.00
CA GLN A 197 -5.19 17.10 -1.50
C GLN A 197 -6.21 17.80 -2.40
N LEU A 198 -6.34 19.12 -2.30
CA LEU A 198 -7.25 19.96 -3.08
C LEU A 198 -6.59 20.56 -4.32
#